data_3858d2aac02b72970668bb0bbc9eca8a
#
_entry.id   3858d2aac02b72970668bb0bbc9eca8a
#
_cell.length_a   1.000
_cell.length_b   1.000
_cell.length_c   1.000
_cell.angle_alpha   90.00
_cell.angle_beta   90.00
_cell.angle_gamma   90.00
#
_symmetry.space_group_name_H-M   'P 1'
#
loop_
_entity.id
_entity.type
_entity.pdbx_description
1 polymer ?
#
loop_
_entity_poly.entity_id
_entity_poly.type
_entity_poly.pdbx_seq_one_letter_code
_entity_poly.pdbx_strand_id
1 'polypeptide(L)'
;MATFFVVTRRSGPQWDSSRTLEEQSDWPAHASFMDRLVDEGFVVLGGPLADEHRVVLVVEAESEDPVRATLARDPWSETHLRIDTIDSWTIRLDGRSG
;
A
#
# COMPACT_ATOMS: atom_id res chain seq x y z
N MET A 1 0.80 18.75 -4.87
CA MET A 1 0.40 17.40 -4.47
C MET A 1 0.52 17.21 -2.99
N ALA A 2 -0.35 16.39 -2.42
CA ALA A 2 -0.33 16.11 -1.00
C ALA A 2 0.24 14.73 -0.74
N THR A 3 0.79 14.54 0.47
CA THR A 3 1.28 13.24 0.93
C THR A 3 0.21 12.60 1.82
N PHE A 4 -0.01 11.32 1.61
CA PHE A 4 -0.97 10.54 2.39
C PHE A 4 -0.28 9.36 3.05
N PHE A 5 -0.68 9.10 4.29
CA PHE A 5 -0.24 7.95 5.07
C PHE A 5 -1.37 6.93 5.02
N VAL A 6 -1.11 5.79 4.38
CA VAL A 6 -2.13 4.77 4.16
C VAL A 6 -1.76 3.53 4.96
N VAL A 7 -2.72 3.03 5.74
CA VAL A 7 -2.56 1.76 6.44
C VAL A 7 -3.53 0.77 5.81
N THR A 8 -2.99 -0.36 5.34
CA THR A 8 -3.79 -1.47 4.89
C THR A 8 -3.57 -2.65 5.82
N ARG A 9 -4.52 -3.59 5.83
CA ARG A 9 -4.42 -4.81 6.64
C ARG A 9 -4.55 -6.03 5.76
N ARG A 10 -3.79 -7.06 6.12
CA ARG A 10 -3.86 -8.39 5.49
C ARG A 10 -5.07 -9.13 6.04
N SER A 11 -6.25 -8.57 5.81
CA SER A 11 -7.51 -9.06 6.40
C SER A 11 -8.54 -9.46 5.36
N GLY A 12 -8.18 -9.50 4.10
CA GLY A 12 -9.09 -9.95 3.06
C GLY A 12 -9.33 -11.46 3.15
N PRO A 13 -10.48 -11.94 2.62
CA PRO A 13 -10.86 -13.35 2.77
C PRO A 13 -9.90 -14.33 2.09
N GLN A 14 -9.10 -13.87 1.14
CA GLN A 14 -8.16 -14.74 0.44
C GLN A 14 -6.73 -14.71 1.02
N TRP A 15 -6.49 -13.89 2.04
CA TRP A 15 -5.19 -13.92 2.70
C TRP A 15 -5.05 -15.23 3.47
N ASP A 16 -3.98 -15.99 3.17
CA ASP A 16 -3.70 -17.27 3.81
C ASP A 16 -2.50 -17.09 4.75
N SER A 17 -2.78 -17.07 6.05
CA SER A 17 -1.74 -16.82 7.07
C SER A 17 -0.77 -18.00 7.22
N SER A 18 -1.05 -19.15 6.60
CA SER A 18 -0.15 -20.29 6.62
C SER A 18 0.90 -20.23 5.50
N ARG A 19 0.80 -19.25 4.60
CA ARG A 19 1.71 -19.10 3.47
C ARG A 19 2.55 -17.84 3.62
N THR A 20 3.72 -17.86 2.98
CA THR A 20 4.55 -16.66 2.90
C THR A 20 3.89 -15.63 1.98
N LEU A 21 4.42 -14.40 1.97
CA LEU A 21 3.94 -13.34 1.10
C LEU A 21 3.95 -13.77 -0.37
N GLU A 22 5.07 -14.32 -0.83
CA GLU A 22 5.26 -14.70 -2.23
C GLU A 22 4.44 -15.93 -2.62
N GLU A 23 3.95 -16.68 -1.66
CA GLU A 23 3.12 -17.85 -1.88
C GLU A 23 1.62 -17.54 -1.94
N GLN A 24 1.25 -16.31 -1.61
CA GLN A 24 -0.16 -15.90 -1.67
C GLN A 24 -0.65 -15.93 -3.12
N SER A 25 -1.93 -16.24 -3.30
CA SER A 25 -2.52 -16.21 -4.64
C SER A 25 -2.41 -14.81 -5.23
N ASP A 26 -2.20 -14.73 -6.53
CA ASP A 26 -2.07 -13.49 -7.29
C ASP A 26 -0.89 -12.59 -6.86
N TRP A 27 0.10 -13.15 -6.17
CA TRP A 27 1.28 -12.39 -5.77
C TRP A 27 1.99 -11.73 -6.96
N PRO A 28 2.26 -12.43 -8.09
CA PRO A 28 2.97 -11.77 -9.20
C PRO A 28 2.22 -10.55 -9.75
N ALA A 29 0.91 -10.63 -9.83
CA ALA A 29 0.10 -9.52 -10.33
C ALA A 29 0.11 -8.34 -9.34
N HIS A 30 0.00 -8.62 -8.04
CA HIS A 30 0.08 -7.60 -7.00
C HIS A 30 1.45 -6.93 -6.99
N ALA A 31 2.53 -7.72 -7.01
CA ALA A 31 3.90 -7.20 -6.99
C ALA A 31 4.16 -6.29 -8.18
N SER A 32 3.75 -6.72 -9.38
CA SER A 32 3.91 -5.94 -10.60
C SER A 32 3.13 -4.62 -10.52
N PHE A 33 1.92 -4.65 -9.99
CA PHE A 33 1.10 -3.46 -9.81
C PHE A 33 1.80 -2.46 -8.86
N MET A 34 2.30 -2.94 -7.72
CA MET A 34 2.96 -2.07 -6.73
C MET A 34 4.27 -1.49 -7.28
N ASP A 35 5.06 -2.29 -7.99
CA ASP A 35 6.31 -1.81 -8.60
C ASP A 35 6.03 -0.69 -9.58
N ARG A 36 4.94 -0.78 -10.35
CA ARG A 36 4.55 0.28 -11.27
C ARG A 36 4.19 1.56 -10.54
N LEU A 37 3.49 1.46 -9.40
CA LEU A 37 3.16 2.64 -8.60
C LEU A 37 4.40 3.34 -8.05
N VAL A 38 5.44 2.56 -7.73
CA VAL A 38 6.74 3.13 -7.33
C VAL A 38 7.38 3.85 -8.51
N ASP A 39 7.40 3.21 -9.67
CA ASP A 39 8.01 3.79 -10.88
C ASP A 39 7.31 5.08 -11.30
N GLU A 40 6.01 5.16 -11.11
CA GLU A 40 5.22 6.35 -11.45
C GLU A 40 5.33 7.45 -10.39
N GLY A 41 5.98 7.19 -9.27
CA GLY A 41 6.11 8.17 -8.19
C GLY A 41 4.89 8.29 -7.28
N PHE A 42 3.90 7.42 -7.44
CA PHE A 42 2.73 7.42 -6.57
C PHE A 42 3.08 6.90 -5.17
N VAL A 43 3.74 5.76 -5.10
CA VAL A 43 4.24 5.22 -3.83
C VAL A 43 5.65 5.71 -3.59
N VAL A 44 5.85 6.40 -2.48
CA VAL A 44 7.16 6.93 -2.09
C VAL A 44 7.91 5.91 -1.21
N LEU A 45 7.21 5.36 -0.24
CA LEU A 45 7.73 4.33 0.67
C LEU A 45 6.61 3.37 0.98
N GLY A 46 6.94 2.12 1.25
CA GLY A 46 5.93 1.16 1.68
C GLY A 46 6.56 -0.10 2.22
N GLY A 47 5.82 -0.77 3.09
CA GLY A 47 6.25 -2.05 3.64
C GLY A 47 5.42 -2.46 4.84
N PRO A 48 5.54 -3.74 5.23
CA PRO A 48 4.82 -4.25 6.39
C PRO A 48 5.41 -3.73 7.70
N LEU A 49 4.56 -3.57 8.69
CA LEU A 49 5.01 -3.32 10.04
C LEU A 49 5.48 -4.62 10.70
N ALA A 50 6.12 -4.50 11.87
CA ALA A 50 6.70 -5.65 12.55
C ALA A 50 5.66 -6.73 12.93
N ASP A 51 4.38 -6.36 13.07
CA ASP A 51 3.33 -7.33 13.35
C ASP A 51 2.95 -8.18 12.12
N GLU A 52 3.42 -7.79 10.94
CA GLU A 52 3.20 -8.44 9.65
C GLU A 52 1.72 -8.49 9.22
N HIS A 53 0.84 -7.79 9.92
CA HIS A 53 -0.59 -7.70 9.56
C HIS A 53 -0.92 -6.38 8.89
N ARG A 54 -0.23 -5.32 9.28
CA ARG A 54 -0.44 -3.98 8.72
C ARG A 54 0.67 -3.64 7.75
N VAL A 55 0.27 -3.04 6.63
CA VAL A 55 1.21 -2.54 5.63
C VAL A 55 0.98 -1.03 5.52
N VAL A 56 2.06 -0.28 5.57
CA VAL A 56 2.01 1.18 5.47
C VAL A 56 2.51 1.61 4.12
N LEU A 57 1.79 2.52 3.48
CA LEU A 57 2.23 3.16 2.24
C LEU A 57 2.24 4.66 2.46
N VAL A 58 3.31 5.30 2.01
CA VAL A 58 3.38 6.76 1.90
C VAL A 58 3.19 7.08 0.42
N VAL A 59 2.12 7.78 0.09
CA VAL A 59 1.77 8.03 -1.31
C VAL A 59 1.61 9.52 -1.56
N GLU A 60 1.79 9.93 -2.82
CA GLU A 60 1.56 11.30 -3.24
C GLU A 60 0.40 11.34 -4.23
N ALA A 61 -0.56 12.22 -3.98
CA ALA A 61 -1.74 12.38 -4.81
C ALA A 61 -2.34 13.76 -4.60
N GLU A 62 -3.27 14.14 -5.44
CA GLU A 62 -3.91 15.45 -5.30
C GLU A 62 -4.90 15.51 -4.16
N SER A 63 -5.56 14.38 -3.86
CA SER A 63 -6.54 14.28 -2.79
C SER A 63 -6.74 12.82 -2.41
N GLU A 64 -7.61 12.56 -1.45
CA GLU A 64 -7.85 11.20 -0.98
C GLU A 64 -8.54 10.34 -2.05
N ASP A 65 -9.45 10.89 -2.85
CA ASP A 65 -10.19 10.11 -3.83
C ASP A 65 -9.26 9.40 -4.85
N PRO A 66 -8.26 10.07 -5.45
CA PRO A 66 -7.29 9.37 -6.29
C PRO A 66 -6.52 8.28 -5.58
N VAL A 67 -6.23 8.44 -4.28
CA VAL A 67 -5.55 7.39 -3.50
C VAL A 67 -6.42 6.14 -3.46
N ARG A 68 -7.69 6.30 -3.10
CA ARG A 68 -8.62 5.16 -3.04
C ARG A 68 -8.82 4.53 -4.42
N ALA A 69 -9.00 5.34 -5.45
CA ALA A 69 -9.23 4.85 -6.80
C ALA A 69 -8.04 4.06 -7.33
N THR A 70 -6.82 4.53 -7.06
CA THR A 70 -5.60 3.85 -7.50
C THR A 70 -5.42 2.52 -6.78
N LEU A 71 -5.55 2.51 -5.46
CA LEU A 71 -5.36 1.29 -4.67
C LEU A 71 -6.48 0.27 -4.93
N ALA A 72 -7.67 0.72 -5.32
CA ALA A 72 -8.76 -0.19 -5.68
C ALA A 72 -8.45 -1.03 -6.92
N ARG A 73 -7.47 -0.64 -7.73
CA ARG A 73 -7.06 -1.40 -8.92
C ARG A 73 -6.04 -2.48 -8.63
N ASP A 74 -5.54 -2.55 -7.40
CA ASP A 74 -4.63 -3.61 -6.99
C ASP A 74 -5.37 -4.95 -7.07
N PRO A 75 -4.77 -5.99 -7.70
CA PRO A 75 -5.38 -7.32 -7.70
C PRO A 75 -5.70 -7.86 -6.31
N TRP A 76 -4.99 -7.36 -5.28
CA TRP A 76 -5.23 -7.76 -3.90
C TRP A 76 -6.25 -6.91 -3.16
N SER A 77 -6.79 -5.87 -3.81
CA SER A 77 -7.80 -5.01 -3.18
C SER A 77 -9.02 -5.83 -2.80
N GLU A 78 -9.40 -5.81 -1.52
CA GLU A 78 -10.54 -6.52 -0.94
C GLU A 78 -10.46 -8.05 -1.01
N THR A 79 -9.45 -8.62 -1.66
CA THR A 79 -9.24 -10.07 -1.67
C THR A 79 -8.23 -10.48 -0.61
N HIS A 80 -7.11 -9.80 -0.54
CA HIS A 80 -6.03 -10.08 0.43
C HIS A 80 -5.83 -8.91 1.38
N LEU A 81 -5.96 -7.68 0.88
CA LEU A 81 -5.71 -6.45 1.62
C LEU A 81 -6.97 -5.60 1.68
N ARG A 82 -7.16 -4.92 2.80
CA ARG A 82 -8.21 -3.91 2.96
C ARG A 82 -7.59 -2.63 3.48
N ILE A 83 -8.06 -1.51 2.97
CA ILE A 83 -7.63 -0.20 3.47
C ILE A 83 -8.25 -0.01 4.85
N ASP A 84 -7.40 0.31 5.83
CA ASP A 84 -7.82 0.60 7.20
C ASP A 84 -8.00 2.11 7.37
N THR A 85 -6.96 2.88 7.05
CA THR A 85 -7.00 4.34 7.16
C THR A 85 -6.26 4.99 6.00
N ILE A 86 -6.69 6.19 5.66
CA ILE A 86 -5.97 7.09 4.76
C ILE A 86 -5.98 8.45 5.43
N ASP A 87 -4.79 8.98 5.74
CA ASP A 87 -4.66 10.27 6.40
C ASP A 87 -3.75 11.20 5.60
N SER A 88 -4.15 12.45 5.49
CA SER A 88 -3.27 13.49 4.95
C SER A 88 -2.13 13.70 5.93
N TRP A 89 -0.89 13.75 5.43
CA TRP A 89 0.30 13.82 6.28
C TRP A 89 1.23 14.92 5.80
N THR A 90 1.46 15.91 6.65
CA THR A 90 2.44 16.95 6.37
C THR A 90 3.81 16.48 6.87
N ILE A 91 4.72 16.24 5.94
CA ILE A 91 6.08 15.82 6.29
C ILE A 91 6.88 17.07 6.69
N ARG A 92 7.32 17.13 7.92
CA ARG A 92 8.17 18.21 8.42
C ARG A 92 9.64 17.83 8.49
N LEU A 93 9.88 16.56 8.77
CA LEU A 93 11.24 16.05 8.95
C LEU A 93 11.45 14.93 7.95
N ASP A 94 12.40 15.10 7.05
CA ASP A 94 12.70 14.11 6.02
C ASP A 94 14.21 13.88 5.98
N GLY A 95 14.64 12.78 6.58
CA GLY A 95 16.05 12.42 6.66
C GLY A 95 16.52 11.50 5.55
N ARG A 96 15.66 11.18 4.58
CA ARG A 96 16.00 10.19 3.55
C ARG A 96 16.96 10.72 2.52
N SER A 97 16.83 11.97 2.18
CA SER A 97 17.57 12.48 1.06
C SER A 97 18.67 13.39 1.50
N GLY A 98 19.78 13.18 0.92
CA GLY A 98 20.87 14.11 1.05
C GLY A 98 20.62 15.36 0.27
#